data_ec76ae1af64a752db0214e79495a5e9a
#
_entry.id   ec76ae1af64a752db0214e79495a5e9a
#
_cell.length_a   1.000
_cell.length_b   1.000
_cell.length_c   1.000
_cell.angle_alpha   90.00
_cell.angle_beta   90.00
_cell.angle_gamma   90.00
#
_symmetry.space_group_name_H-M   'P 1'
#
loop_
_entity.id
_entity.type
_entity.pdbx_description
1 polymer ?
#
loop_
_entity_poly.entity_id
_entity_poly.type
_entity_poly.pdbx_seq_one_letter_code
_entity_poly.pdbx_strand_id
1 'polypeptide(L)'
;MADITHDSIKNTIRDAVAHQTRSVMDWHFGEPVYEGNPAEDLAGLQGFRELVGRQHWANFQLWHVEDRARRKDVDAIVIADCKYAIDKLNQKRNDLIERVDECLISAMGPLLPAEAQERYNTETVGMALDRLSIQALKIYHMKEQCARKDVDEDHIQQCDNKVGVLKRQHNDLQQAVLELIDEYFAGTKKPKVYFQFKMYNDPKLNPELYGNKK
;
A
#
# COMPACT_ATOMS: atom_id res chain seq x y z
N MET A 1 23.01 -14.85 8.61
CA MET A 1 21.72 -14.10 8.50
C MET A 1 21.39 -13.67 9.91
N ALA A 2 20.99 -12.42 10.14
CA ALA A 2 20.54 -12.00 11.47
C ALA A 2 19.25 -12.78 11.83
N ASP A 3 19.15 -13.23 13.08
CA ASP A 3 17.97 -13.95 13.55
C ASP A 3 16.74 -13.05 13.46
N ILE A 4 15.65 -13.59 12.89
CA ILE A 4 14.35 -12.90 12.89
C ILE A 4 13.82 -12.94 14.32
N THR A 5 13.46 -11.78 14.86
CA THR A 5 12.90 -11.62 16.20
C THR A 5 11.64 -10.73 16.14
N HIS A 6 10.84 -10.74 17.19
CA HIS A 6 9.71 -9.83 17.35
C HIS A 6 10.10 -8.37 17.10
N ASP A 7 11.17 -7.91 17.76
CA ASP A 7 11.67 -6.53 17.61
C ASP A 7 12.18 -6.25 16.20
N SER A 8 12.87 -7.20 15.55
CA SER A 8 13.37 -7.01 14.19
C SER A 8 12.23 -6.87 13.18
N ILE A 9 11.10 -7.56 13.39
CA ILE A 9 9.88 -7.43 12.58
C ILE A 9 9.26 -6.04 12.75
N LYS A 10 9.05 -5.60 14.01
CA LYS A 10 8.51 -4.25 14.29
C LYS A 10 9.41 -3.14 13.73
N ASN A 11 10.71 -3.27 13.85
CA ASN A 11 11.65 -2.31 13.27
C ASN A 11 11.61 -2.31 11.75
N THR A 12 11.50 -3.48 11.12
CA THR A 12 11.32 -3.59 9.66
C THR A 12 10.05 -2.91 9.17
N ILE A 13 8.94 -3.03 9.91
CA ILE A 13 7.69 -2.32 9.61
C ILE A 13 7.87 -0.80 9.74
N ARG A 14 8.51 -0.32 10.83
CA ARG A 14 8.81 1.12 11.00
C ARG A 14 9.66 1.67 9.86
N ASP A 15 10.69 0.93 9.47
CA ASP A 15 11.59 1.31 8.37
C ASP A 15 10.84 1.36 7.02
N ALA A 16 9.95 0.40 6.78
CA ALA A 16 9.13 0.36 5.57
C ALA A 16 8.17 1.57 5.49
N VAL A 17 7.51 1.93 6.61
CA VAL A 17 6.63 3.11 6.69
C VAL A 17 7.43 4.41 6.53
N ALA A 18 8.62 4.49 7.15
CA ALA A 18 9.50 5.64 6.97
C ALA A 18 10.01 5.75 5.51
N HIS A 19 10.27 4.62 4.85
CA HIS A 19 10.60 4.59 3.42
C HIS A 19 9.43 5.12 2.57
N GLN A 20 8.20 4.67 2.81
CA GLN A 20 7.01 5.19 2.10
C GLN A 20 6.92 6.73 2.18
N THR A 21 7.20 7.30 3.36
CA THR A 21 7.14 8.76 3.54
C THR A 21 8.24 9.51 2.77
N ARG A 22 9.46 8.97 2.73
CA ARG A 22 10.61 9.61 2.05
C ARG A 22 10.53 9.46 0.53
N SER A 23 10.24 8.26 0.07
CA SER A 23 10.29 7.92 -1.35
C SER A 23 9.27 8.68 -2.21
N VAL A 24 8.14 9.14 -1.64
CA VAL A 24 7.20 9.98 -2.39
C VAL A 24 7.91 11.21 -2.95
N MET A 25 8.73 11.90 -2.14
CA MET A 25 9.50 13.06 -2.61
C MET A 25 10.55 12.64 -3.64
N ASP A 26 11.32 11.60 -3.34
CA ASP A 26 12.43 11.17 -4.20
C ASP A 26 11.92 10.76 -5.59
N TRP A 27 10.77 10.10 -5.67
CA TRP A 27 10.19 9.60 -6.92
C TRP A 27 9.61 10.70 -7.83
N HIS A 28 9.35 11.89 -7.30
CA HIS A 28 9.03 13.05 -8.14
C HIS A 28 10.25 13.60 -8.91
N PHE A 29 11.47 13.26 -8.47
CA PHE A 29 12.71 13.63 -9.15
C PHE A 29 13.32 12.48 -9.98
N GLY A 30 13.02 11.23 -9.63
CA GLY A 30 13.50 10.06 -10.35
C GLY A 30 12.77 8.80 -9.97
N GLU A 31 12.14 8.16 -10.97
CA GLU A 31 11.34 6.96 -10.76
C GLU A 31 12.23 5.75 -10.40
N PRO A 32 11.80 4.90 -9.45
CA PRO A 32 12.56 3.71 -9.09
C PRO A 32 12.48 2.66 -10.22
N VAL A 33 13.56 1.91 -10.40
CA VAL A 33 13.58 0.75 -11.29
C VAL A 33 13.40 -0.51 -10.43
N TYR A 34 12.26 -1.18 -10.58
CA TYR A 34 12.02 -2.49 -10.00
C TYR A 34 12.15 -3.56 -11.08
N GLU A 35 13.29 -4.24 -11.10
CA GLU A 35 13.53 -5.34 -12.03
C GLU A 35 12.90 -6.66 -11.57
N GLY A 36 12.57 -7.54 -12.51
CA GLY A 36 12.10 -8.90 -12.26
C GLY A 36 10.61 -9.02 -11.84
N ASN A 37 10.17 -10.27 -11.80
CA ASN A 37 8.84 -10.64 -11.34
C ASN A 37 8.84 -10.71 -9.80
N PRO A 38 7.99 -9.97 -9.06
CA PRO A 38 7.91 -10.07 -7.61
C PRO A 38 7.43 -11.44 -7.10
N ALA A 39 7.00 -12.34 -8.00
CA ALA A 39 6.52 -13.67 -7.62
C ALA A 39 7.64 -14.67 -7.27
N GLU A 40 8.89 -14.39 -7.63
CA GLU A 40 9.99 -15.34 -7.48
C GLU A 40 10.99 -14.82 -6.43
N ASP A 41 11.22 -15.57 -5.36
CA ASP A 41 12.32 -15.46 -4.41
C ASP A 41 12.34 -14.33 -3.35
N LEU A 42 11.31 -13.51 -3.21
CA LEU A 42 11.26 -12.52 -2.13
C LEU A 42 10.80 -13.16 -0.82
N ALA A 43 11.76 -13.46 0.07
CA ALA A 43 11.50 -14.10 1.37
C ALA A 43 12.16 -13.32 2.52
N GLY A 44 11.71 -13.58 3.73
CA GLY A 44 12.22 -12.96 4.95
C GLY A 44 11.99 -11.45 5.01
N LEU A 45 12.65 -10.77 5.93
CA LEU A 45 12.42 -9.34 6.15
C LEU A 45 12.95 -8.45 5.03
N GLN A 46 13.94 -8.90 4.25
CA GLN A 46 14.41 -8.17 3.08
C GLN A 46 13.38 -8.22 1.96
N GLY A 47 12.86 -9.41 1.66
CA GLY A 47 11.78 -9.57 0.67
C GLY A 47 10.53 -8.80 1.04
N PHE A 48 10.17 -8.80 2.33
CA PHE A 48 9.06 -7.98 2.83
C PHE A 48 9.25 -6.49 2.55
N ARG A 49 10.44 -5.90 2.84
CA ARG A 49 10.72 -4.49 2.55
C ARG A 49 10.58 -4.16 1.07
N GLU A 50 11.09 -5.03 0.21
CA GLU A 50 11.00 -4.85 -1.24
C GLU A 50 9.56 -4.93 -1.74
N LEU A 51 8.77 -5.89 -1.26
CA LEU A 51 7.34 -6.00 -1.60
C LEU A 51 6.55 -4.76 -1.20
N VAL A 52 6.80 -4.24 0.02
CA VAL A 52 6.16 -2.98 0.49
C VAL A 52 6.59 -1.81 -0.39
N GLY A 53 7.86 -1.72 -0.80
CA GLY A 53 8.34 -0.70 -1.72
C GLY A 53 7.66 -0.77 -3.09
N ARG A 54 7.53 -1.97 -3.67
CA ARG A 54 6.84 -2.20 -4.96
C ARG A 54 5.34 -1.88 -4.86
N GLN A 55 4.70 -2.21 -3.75
CA GLN A 55 3.30 -1.88 -3.49
C GLN A 55 3.12 -0.35 -3.39
N HIS A 56 4.00 0.33 -2.66
CA HIS A 56 4.01 1.78 -2.55
C HIS A 56 4.22 2.46 -3.92
N TRP A 57 5.10 1.92 -4.77
CA TRP A 57 5.29 2.40 -6.13
C TRP A 57 4.02 2.25 -6.98
N ALA A 58 3.27 1.17 -6.83
CA ALA A 58 1.98 1.02 -7.50
C ALA A 58 0.98 2.10 -7.07
N ASN A 59 0.95 2.46 -5.78
CA ASN A 59 0.12 3.57 -5.27
C ASN A 59 0.57 4.93 -5.81
N PHE A 60 1.87 5.18 -5.91
CA PHE A 60 2.41 6.41 -6.49
C PHE A 60 1.99 6.56 -7.96
N GLN A 61 2.14 5.49 -8.76
CA GLN A 61 1.68 5.48 -10.15
C GLN A 61 0.16 5.68 -10.25
N LEU A 62 -0.62 5.01 -9.41
CA LEU A 62 -2.08 5.17 -9.34
C LEU A 62 -2.48 6.60 -9.07
N TRP A 63 -1.84 7.26 -8.10
CA TRP A 63 -2.12 8.66 -7.78
C TRP A 63 -2.06 9.54 -9.02
N HIS A 64 -0.96 9.49 -9.76
CA HIS A 64 -0.74 10.34 -10.93
C HIS A 64 -1.62 9.95 -12.14
N VAL A 65 -1.91 8.68 -12.34
CA VAL A 65 -2.84 8.26 -13.41
C VAL A 65 -4.27 8.68 -13.07
N GLU A 66 -4.68 8.57 -11.81
CA GLU A 66 -5.98 9.03 -11.32
C GLU A 66 -6.15 10.55 -11.47
N ASP A 67 -5.12 11.36 -11.23
CA ASP A 67 -5.15 12.80 -11.46
C ASP A 67 -5.33 13.11 -12.95
N ARG A 68 -4.60 12.40 -13.81
CA ARG A 68 -4.71 12.55 -15.27
C ARG A 68 -6.09 12.14 -15.78
N ALA A 69 -6.69 11.10 -15.22
CA ALA A 69 -8.03 10.63 -15.58
C ALA A 69 -9.15 11.63 -15.25
N ARG A 70 -8.89 12.63 -14.40
CA ARG A 70 -9.85 13.68 -14.02
C ARG A 70 -9.77 14.92 -14.90
N ARG A 71 -8.84 14.98 -15.85
CA ARG A 71 -8.72 16.11 -16.78
C ARG A 71 -9.94 16.17 -17.69
N LYS A 72 -10.40 17.42 -17.94
CA LYS A 72 -11.55 17.73 -18.81
C LYS A 72 -11.12 18.32 -20.16
N ASP A 73 -9.84 18.58 -20.31
CA ASP A 73 -9.21 19.26 -21.44
C ASP A 73 -8.42 18.29 -22.34
N VAL A 74 -8.72 16.99 -22.27
CA VAL A 74 -8.07 15.93 -23.06
C VAL A 74 -9.12 15.09 -23.80
N ASP A 75 -8.71 14.38 -24.86
CA ASP A 75 -9.57 13.52 -25.62
C ASP A 75 -10.04 12.30 -24.81
N ALA A 76 -11.22 11.79 -25.15
CA ALA A 76 -11.83 10.62 -24.51
C ALA A 76 -10.92 9.38 -24.54
N ILE A 77 -10.08 9.22 -25.56
CA ILE A 77 -9.12 8.14 -25.67
C ILE A 77 -8.09 8.18 -24.53
N VAL A 78 -7.61 9.37 -24.15
CA VAL A 78 -6.68 9.54 -23.01
C VAL A 78 -7.30 9.09 -21.70
N ILE A 79 -8.58 9.39 -21.51
CA ILE A 79 -9.32 8.94 -20.32
C ILE A 79 -9.52 7.42 -20.33
N ALA A 80 -9.83 6.83 -21.49
CA ALA A 80 -9.94 5.38 -21.64
C ALA A 80 -8.60 4.68 -21.33
N ASP A 81 -7.49 5.19 -21.83
CA ASP A 81 -6.15 4.66 -21.54
C ASP A 81 -5.81 4.77 -20.04
N CYS A 82 -6.16 5.90 -19.40
CA CYS A 82 -6.02 6.03 -17.95
C CYS A 82 -6.84 4.96 -17.21
N LYS A 83 -8.07 4.68 -17.65
CA LYS A 83 -8.92 3.65 -17.02
C LYS A 83 -8.27 2.28 -17.09
N TYR A 84 -7.74 1.87 -18.26
CA TYR A 84 -7.02 0.60 -18.41
C TYR A 84 -5.75 0.54 -17.53
N ALA A 85 -5.00 1.64 -17.46
CA ALA A 85 -3.82 1.73 -16.62
C ALA A 85 -4.19 1.60 -15.11
N ILE A 86 -5.25 2.27 -14.67
CA ILE A 86 -5.78 2.20 -13.30
C ILE A 86 -6.17 0.75 -12.95
N ASP A 87 -6.89 0.06 -13.83
CA ASP A 87 -7.32 -1.32 -13.60
C ASP A 87 -6.11 -2.27 -13.45
N LYS A 88 -5.11 -2.13 -14.31
CA LYS A 88 -3.87 -2.91 -14.26
C LYS A 88 -3.07 -2.63 -12.97
N LEU A 89 -2.93 -1.36 -12.61
CA LEU A 89 -2.20 -0.96 -11.41
C LEU A 89 -2.92 -1.40 -10.13
N ASN A 90 -4.26 -1.32 -10.09
CA ASN A 90 -5.05 -1.82 -8.96
C ASN A 90 -4.94 -3.35 -8.82
N GLN A 91 -4.86 -4.11 -9.93
CA GLN A 91 -4.60 -5.54 -9.85
C GLN A 91 -3.23 -5.80 -9.23
N LYS A 92 -2.17 -5.21 -9.82
CA LYS A 92 -0.79 -5.31 -9.31
C LYS A 92 -0.68 -4.92 -7.83
N ARG A 93 -1.34 -3.84 -7.42
CA ARG A 93 -1.37 -3.38 -6.03
C ARG A 93 -1.96 -4.43 -5.10
N ASN A 94 -3.10 -5.05 -5.47
CA ASN A 94 -3.74 -6.06 -4.64
C ASN A 94 -2.90 -7.34 -4.54
N ASP A 95 -2.33 -7.79 -5.67
CA ASP A 95 -1.44 -8.95 -5.67
C ASP A 95 -0.22 -8.71 -4.75
N LEU A 96 0.31 -7.48 -4.73
CA LEU A 96 1.41 -7.11 -3.84
C LEU A 96 0.99 -7.03 -2.36
N ILE A 97 -0.23 -6.58 -2.04
CA ILE A 97 -0.76 -6.62 -0.66
C ILE A 97 -0.80 -8.05 -0.14
N GLU A 98 -1.33 -8.97 -0.94
CA GLU A 98 -1.40 -10.40 -0.60
C GLU A 98 -0.01 -10.99 -0.40
N ARG A 99 0.94 -10.68 -1.28
CA ARG A 99 2.34 -11.11 -1.18
C ARG A 99 3.07 -10.54 0.04
N VAL A 100 2.79 -9.29 0.42
CA VAL A 100 3.31 -8.67 1.66
C VAL A 100 2.86 -9.48 2.88
N ASP A 101 1.57 -9.83 2.94
CA ASP A 101 1.04 -10.63 4.03
C ASP A 101 1.64 -12.05 4.06
N GLU A 102 1.70 -12.75 2.91
CA GLU A 102 2.32 -14.08 2.80
C GLU A 102 3.78 -14.07 3.29
N CYS A 103 4.56 -13.09 2.82
CA CYS A 103 5.97 -12.96 3.17
C CYS A 103 6.17 -12.70 4.66
N LEU A 104 5.36 -11.81 5.25
CA LEU A 104 5.42 -11.49 6.67
C LEU A 104 5.00 -12.68 7.53
N ILE A 105 3.89 -13.35 7.18
CA ILE A 105 3.39 -14.53 7.89
C ILE A 105 4.42 -15.67 7.84
N SER A 106 5.03 -15.89 6.68
CA SER A 106 6.09 -16.90 6.53
C SER A 106 7.30 -16.58 7.41
N ALA A 107 7.70 -15.31 7.48
CA ALA A 107 8.83 -14.88 8.32
C ALA A 107 8.55 -14.99 9.83
N MET A 108 7.30 -14.71 10.24
CA MET A 108 6.88 -14.78 11.65
C MET A 108 6.53 -16.19 12.12
N GLY A 109 6.03 -17.03 11.21
CA GLY A 109 5.41 -18.31 11.54
C GLY A 109 6.20 -19.18 12.54
N PRO A 110 7.53 -19.34 12.37
CA PRO A 110 8.35 -20.12 13.31
C PRO A 110 8.44 -19.53 14.72
N LEU A 111 8.07 -18.26 14.91
CA LEU A 111 8.20 -17.51 16.16
C LEU A 111 6.86 -17.35 16.89
N LEU A 112 5.75 -17.65 16.20
CA LEU A 112 4.42 -17.48 16.76
C LEU A 112 4.06 -18.65 17.69
N PRO A 113 3.22 -18.42 18.73
CA PRO A 113 2.74 -19.50 19.59
C PRO A 113 2.01 -20.58 18.80
N ALA A 114 2.27 -21.85 19.11
CA ALA A 114 1.59 -22.99 18.49
C ALA A 114 0.07 -22.96 18.76
N GLU A 115 -0.32 -22.50 19.96
CA GLU A 115 -1.71 -22.33 20.37
C GLU A 115 -2.02 -20.83 20.43
N ALA A 116 -2.76 -20.34 19.45
CA ALA A 116 -3.28 -18.97 19.43
C ALA A 116 -4.81 -18.98 19.29
N GLN A 117 -5.46 -17.94 19.82
CA GLN A 117 -6.91 -17.79 19.75
C GLN A 117 -7.37 -17.66 18.29
N GLU A 118 -8.50 -18.30 17.96
CA GLU A 118 -9.14 -18.19 16.62
C GLU A 118 -9.82 -16.82 16.46
N ARG A 119 -9.02 -15.77 16.61
CA ARG A 119 -9.42 -14.37 16.43
C ARG A 119 -8.59 -13.74 15.31
N TYR A 120 -9.26 -13.04 14.44
CA TYR A 120 -8.67 -12.42 13.27
C TYR A 120 -8.93 -10.91 13.28
N ASN A 121 -8.08 -10.17 12.62
CA ASN A 121 -8.32 -8.74 12.39
C ASN A 121 -9.10 -8.57 11.08
N THR A 122 -9.90 -7.51 10.98
CA THR A 122 -10.65 -7.18 9.75
C THR A 122 -9.77 -6.67 8.63
N GLU A 123 -8.61 -6.13 8.98
CA GLU A 123 -7.59 -5.63 8.07
C GLU A 123 -6.27 -6.34 8.35
N THR A 124 -5.58 -6.78 7.31
CA THR A 124 -4.27 -7.41 7.44
C THR A 124 -3.16 -6.36 7.58
N VAL A 125 -1.93 -6.81 7.93
CA VAL A 125 -0.77 -5.91 7.96
C VAL A 125 -0.49 -5.34 6.58
N GLY A 126 -0.57 -6.14 5.51
CA GLY A 126 -0.40 -5.69 4.12
C GLY A 126 -1.42 -4.64 3.72
N MET A 127 -2.70 -4.82 4.08
CA MET A 127 -3.76 -3.82 3.84
C MET A 127 -3.51 -2.52 4.61
N ALA A 128 -3.06 -2.61 5.86
CA ALA A 128 -2.75 -1.43 6.68
C ALA A 128 -1.53 -0.67 6.13
N LEU A 129 -0.49 -1.37 5.66
CA LEU A 129 0.67 -0.77 5.00
C LEU A 129 0.30 -0.11 3.67
N ASP A 130 -0.66 -0.65 2.93
CA ASP A 130 -1.24 -0.02 1.76
C ASP A 130 -1.93 1.31 2.10
N ARG A 131 -2.71 1.35 3.17
CA ARG A 131 -3.33 2.60 3.65
C ARG A 131 -2.30 3.62 4.12
N LEU A 132 -1.23 3.20 4.79
CA LEU A 132 -0.11 4.07 5.19
C LEU A 132 0.59 4.65 3.96
N SER A 133 0.79 3.85 2.92
CA SER A 133 1.29 4.29 1.61
C SER A 133 0.44 5.41 1.00
N ILE A 134 -0.89 5.22 0.96
CA ILE A 134 -1.82 6.23 0.45
C ILE A 134 -1.80 7.49 1.32
N GLN A 135 -1.68 7.35 2.64
CA GLN A 135 -1.58 8.50 3.54
C GLN A 135 -0.28 9.28 3.35
N ALA A 136 0.86 8.60 3.07
CA ALA A 136 2.12 9.26 2.75
C ALA A 136 1.98 10.14 1.48
N LEU A 137 1.34 9.63 0.43
CA LEU A 137 1.01 10.40 -0.78
C LEU A 137 0.10 11.61 -0.46
N LYS A 138 -0.97 11.39 0.30
CA LYS A 138 -1.88 12.47 0.71
C LYS A 138 -1.16 13.57 1.49
N ILE A 139 -0.28 13.20 2.41
CA ILE A 139 0.49 14.17 3.22
C ILE A 139 1.43 14.97 2.32
N TYR A 140 2.10 14.32 1.38
CA TYR A 140 3.00 14.99 0.44
C TYR A 140 2.24 16.00 -0.42
N HIS A 141 1.23 15.57 -1.15
CA HIS A 141 0.46 16.44 -2.05
C HIS A 141 -0.34 17.53 -1.32
N MET A 142 -0.77 17.27 -0.07
CA MET A 142 -1.41 18.31 0.75
C MET A 142 -0.40 19.39 1.18
N LYS A 143 0.87 19.01 1.45
CA LYS A 143 1.94 19.99 1.71
C LYS A 143 2.27 20.83 0.49
N GLU A 144 2.20 20.28 -0.73
CA GLU A 144 2.35 21.06 -1.96
C GLU A 144 1.29 22.18 -2.02
N GLN A 145 0.04 21.90 -1.61
CA GLN A 145 -1.01 22.92 -1.54
C GLN A 145 -0.68 24.02 -0.52
N CYS A 146 -0.05 23.67 0.62
CA CYS A 146 0.41 24.69 1.60
C CYS A 146 1.55 25.57 1.06
N ALA A 147 2.30 25.11 0.07
CA ALA A 147 3.42 25.86 -0.54
C ALA A 147 3.02 26.72 -1.74
N ARG A 148 1.75 26.70 -2.16
CA ARG A 148 1.24 27.50 -3.29
C ARG A 148 1.28 28.98 -2.98
N LYS A 149 1.59 29.78 -4.00
CA LYS A 149 1.68 31.26 -3.93
C LYS A 149 0.55 31.96 -4.68
N ASP A 150 -0.28 31.20 -5.37
CA ASP A 150 -1.38 31.65 -6.22
C ASP A 150 -2.76 31.48 -5.59
N VAL A 151 -2.81 31.19 -4.29
CA VAL A 151 -4.01 30.98 -3.48
C VAL A 151 -4.01 31.92 -2.28
N ASP A 152 -5.17 32.10 -1.64
CA ASP A 152 -5.33 32.92 -0.44
C ASP A 152 -4.81 32.21 0.84
N GLU A 153 -4.67 33.01 1.91
CA GLU A 153 -4.19 32.51 3.22
C GLU A 153 -5.17 31.50 3.84
N ASP A 154 -6.48 31.67 3.62
CA ASP A 154 -7.51 30.77 4.12
C ASP A 154 -7.34 29.36 3.51
N HIS A 155 -7.05 29.26 2.23
CA HIS A 155 -6.75 27.98 1.57
C HIS A 155 -5.51 27.32 2.19
N ILE A 156 -4.42 28.09 2.38
CA ILE A 156 -3.17 27.59 2.98
C ILE A 156 -3.44 27.06 4.39
N GLN A 157 -4.14 27.83 5.21
CA GLN A 157 -4.47 27.44 6.58
C GLN A 157 -5.34 26.18 6.65
N GLN A 158 -6.32 26.05 5.75
CA GLN A 158 -7.16 24.84 5.66
C GLN A 158 -6.34 23.61 5.25
N CYS A 159 -5.39 23.78 4.32
CA CYS A 159 -4.49 22.71 3.91
C CYS A 159 -3.54 22.29 5.03
N ASP A 160 -2.98 23.24 5.78
CA ASP A 160 -2.10 22.94 6.92
C ASP A 160 -2.86 22.20 8.04
N ASN A 161 -4.08 22.59 8.36
CA ASN A 161 -4.95 21.87 9.28
C ASN A 161 -5.17 20.41 8.84
N LYS A 162 -5.42 20.17 7.52
CA LYS A 162 -5.57 18.82 6.95
C LYS A 162 -4.26 18.03 7.04
N VAL A 163 -3.10 18.64 6.81
CA VAL A 163 -1.79 18.00 7.01
C VAL A 163 -1.64 17.54 8.46
N GLY A 164 -2.02 18.38 9.43
CA GLY A 164 -2.01 18.02 10.86
C GLY A 164 -2.89 16.80 11.16
N VAL A 165 -4.09 16.74 10.60
CA VAL A 165 -5.00 15.58 10.77
C VAL A 165 -4.40 14.33 10.12
N LEU A 166 -3.93 14.41 8.87
CA LEU A 166 -3.36 13.29 8.14
C LEU A 166 -2.14 12.69 8.86
N LYS A 167 -1.26 13.52 9.43
CA LYS A 167 -0.10 13.06 10.20
C LYS A 167 -0.53 12.29 11.45
N ARG A 168 -1.54 12.77 12.19
CA ARG A 168 -2.07 12.03 13.35
C ARG A 168 -2.64 10.69 12.93
N GLN A 169 -3.50 10.65 11.92
CA GLN A 169 -4.07 9.40 11.39
C GLN A 169 -3.00 8.40 10.91
N HIS A 170 -1.93 8.90 10.29
CA HIS A 170 -0.80 8.09 9.86
C HIS A 170 -0.06 7.46 11.06
N ASN A 171 0.20 8.25 12.11
CA ASN A 171 0.84 7.76 13.32
C ASN A 171 -0.04 6.74 14.06
N ASP A 172 -1.35 7.02 14.19
CA ASP A 172 -2.30 6.12 14.83
C ASP A 172 -2.36 4.76 14.10
N LEU A 173 -2.42 4.78 12.76
CA LEU A 173 -2.44 3.56 11.97
C LEU A 173 -1.12 2.78 12.06
N GLN A 174 0.04 3.47 12.02
CA GLN A 174 1.32 2.82 12.23
C GLN A 174 1.40 2.16 13.61
N GLN A 175 0.95 2.84 14.65
CA GLN A 175 0.94 2.29 16.00
C GLN A 175 0.02 1.06 16.09
N ALA A 176 -1.18 1.12 15.51
CA ALA A 176 -2.11 -0.01 15.47
C ALA A 176 -1.54 -1.24 14.75
N VAL A 177 -0.75 -1.04 13.68
CA VAL A 177 -0.05 -2.15 13.00
C VAL A 177 0.97 -2.80 13.94
N LEU A 178 1.74 -2.00 14.69
CA LEU A 178 2.74 -2.53 15.62
C LEU A 178 2.09 -3.28 16.79
N GLU A 179 0.95 -2.82 17.27
CA GLU A 179 0.14 -3.49 18.30
C GLU A 179 -0.46 -4.80 17.78
N LEU A 180 -0.88 -4.85 16.51
CA LEU A 180 -1.35 -6.08 15.89
C LEU A 180 -0.23 -7.14 15.82
N ILE A 181 1.03 -6.74 15.56
CA ILE A 181 2.18 -7.65 15.66
C ILE A 181 2.33 -8.18 17.08
N ASP A 182 2.20 -7.31 18.10
CA ASP A 182 2.27 -7.72 19.51
C ASP A 182 1.17 -8.73 19.84
N GLU A 183 -0.07 -8.55 19.34
CA GLU A 183 -1.19 -9.48 19.51
C GLU A 183 -0.93 -10.85 18.85
N TYR A 184 -0.25 -10.89 17.68
CA TYR A 184 0.15 -12.14 17.04
C TYR A 184 1.17 -12.90 17.89
N PHE A 185 2.20 -12.22 18.40
CA PHE A 185 3.22 -12.81 19.26
C PHE A 185 2.67 -13.23 20.63
N ALA A 186 1.67 -12.56 21.15
CA ALA A 186 0.95 -12.93 22.37
C ALA A 186 -0.04 -14.07 22.15
N GLY A 187 -0.30 -14.52 20.92
CA GLY A 187 -1.28 -15.56 20.59
C GLY A 187 -2.75 -15.15 20.82
N THR A 188 -3.01 -13.85 20.98
CA THR A 188 -4.39 -13.33 21.14
C THR A 188 -5.13 -13.17 19.82
N LYS A 189 -4.40 -13.10 18.70
CA LYS A 189 -4.90 -13.15 17.33
C LYS A 189 -4.01 -14.01 16.44
N LYS A 190 -4.58 -14.50 15.33
CA LYS A 190 -3.83 -15.20 14.28
C LYS A 190 -3.70 -14.32 13.04
N PRO A 191 -2.51 -14.25 12.42
CA PRO A 191 -2.37 -13.64 11.11
C PRO A 191 -3.05 -14.50 10.04
N LYS A 192 -3.58 -13.84 8.99
CA LYS A 192 -4.22 -14.51 7.87
C LYS A 192 -4.08 -13.68 6.61
N VAL A 193 -3.91 -14.35 5.46
CA VAL A 193 -4.02 -13.72 4.14
C VAL A 193 -5.49 -13.69 3.73
N TYR A 194 -5.95 -12.55 3.22
CA TYR A 194 -7.28 -12.40 2.62
C TYR A 194 -7.13 -12.11 1.14
N PHE A 195 -7.52 -13.08 0.31
CA PHE A 195 -7.44 -12.98 -1.15
C PHE A 195 -8.58 -12.14 -1.71
N GLN A 196 -8.26 -11.23 -2.63
CA GLN A 196 -9.21 -10.27 -3.20
C GLN A 196 -10.11 -10.87 -4.29
N PHE A 197 -9.67 -11.94 -5.00
CA PHE A 197 -10.40 -12.63 -6.06
C PHE A 197 -11.18 -11.69 -6.99
N LYS A 198 -10.49 -10.76 -7.65
CA LYS A 198 -11.12 -9.80 -8.56
C LYS A 198 -11.69 -10.48 -9.80
N MET A 199 -13.02 -10.69 -9.80
CA MET A 199 -13.73 -11.41 -10.85
C MET A 199 -13.93 -10.60 -12.13
N TYR A 200 -14.05 -9.27 -12.02
CA TYR A 200 -14.42 -8.41 -13.17
C TYR A 200 -13.33 -8.27 -14.22
N ASN A 201 -12.06 -8.55 -13.91
CA ASN A 201 -10.95 -8.55 -14.85
C ASN A 201 -10.72 -9.94 -15.51
N ASP A 202 -11.35 -10.99 -15.01
CA ASP A 202 -11.19 -12.34 -15.53
C ASP A 202 -12.19 -12.60 -16.66
N PRO A 203 -11.72 -12.89 -17.92
CA PRO A 203 -12.61 -13.20 -19.04
C PRO A 203 -13.49 -14.42 -18.82
N LYS A 204 -13.18 -15.28 -17.86
CA LYS A 204 -13.99 -16.47 -17.55
C LYS A 204 -15.06 -16.20 -16.48
N LEU A 205 -14.90 -15.14 -15.69
CA LEU A 205 -15.76 -14.81 -14.56
C LEU A 205 -16.64 -13.57 -14.79
N ASN A 206 -16.25 -12.69 -15.72
CA ASN A 206 -17.03 -11.50 -16.04
C ASN A 206 -17.97 -11.76 -17.23
N PRO A 207 -19.31 -11.73 -17.03
CA PRO A 207 -20.30 -11.95 -18.09
C PRO A 207 -20.17 -11.01 -19.30
N GLU A 208 -19.76 -9.76 -19.08
CA GLU A 208 -19.53 -8.78 -20.15
C GLU A 208 -18.34 -9.18 -21.07
N LEU A 209 -17.40 -9.98 -20.55
CA LEU A 209 -16.25 -10.43 -21.32
C LEU A 209 -16.48 -11.77 -22.02
N TYR A 210 -17.25 -12.70 -21.43
CA TYR A 210 -17.54 -14.00 -22.05
C TYR A 210 -18.90 -14.02 -22.78
N GLY A 211 -19.84 -13.12 -22.47
CA GLY A 211 -21.17 -13.06 -23.07
C GLY A 211 -21.21 -12.54 -24.51
N ASN A 212 -20.18 -11.86 -24.98
CA ASN A 212 -20.11 -11.24 -26.33
C ASN A 212 -19.60 -12.19 -27.44
N LYS A 213 -19.65 -13.52 -27.24
CA LYS A 213 -19.45 -14.49 -28.32
C LYS A 213 -20.80 -14.81 -28.99
N LYS A 214 -21.33 -13.81 -29.69
CA LYS A 214 -22.35 -14.03 -30.72
C LYS A 214 -21.76 -13.80 -32.10
#